data_c779bb4551c7c65df456c86f6670f1e6
#
_entry.id   c779bb4551c7c65df456c86f6670f1e6
#
_cell.length_a   1.000
_cell.length_b   1.000
_cell.length_c   1.000
_cell.angle_alpha   90.00
_cell.angle_beta   90.00
_cell.angle_gamma   90.00
#
_symmetry.space_group_name_H-M   'P 1'
#
loop_
_entity.id
_entity.type
_entity.pdbx_description
1 polymer ?
#
loop_
_entity_poly.entity_id
_entity_poly.type
_entity_poly.pdbx_seq_one_letter_code
_entity_poly.pdbx_strand_id
1 'polypeptide(L)'
;MSEQIKHECGIAMLRLLKPLEYYQEKYGNAWALNRMYLLMEKQHNRGQDGAGLANVKFDTKPGEQYINITKSNSSKPIQDIFAEAFKDMRLLQKEEPEKAEDINWLEHNARFTGELFLGHLRYGTFGKNELENLHPFLRENNWKTRNLVLAGNFNLTNIDEMLDKLISLGQHPVKVADTAIVLEKIGKFLDREVETLFKQYKQQGLTNIEISERIAENLDIETILSSAAKKWDGGYVMAGLIGHGDAFVLRDENGIRPCFYYCNDEIAVVASERPAIMTTFNVPLSEVKELEPGSAIIIKRNGKISVSQIKQPSPKPAKCSFERIYFSRGTDADIYEERKALGKLICPRVLQAIDYDIKNTVISYIPNTASVAFQGMAEAFTDYANQQKIKAILANKDNLDEEKLKEIFTLHPRREYIAVKDVKLRTFITQDSERDDMVAHVYDVTYGQVREYVDNLVVIDDSIVRGTTLKQSIVRILDRLGPKKIVIASSAPQIRYPDCYGIDMSRLGDFIAFNAAIALLKENGQAGLIDEVYRKSKAQENKPKEEIVNYVKEIYAPFTDEQISGKITELVTPDNINAKTEVVYNTIESLHKACPYNTGDWYFTGNYPTPGGNKVVNRAFINYYEGNNKRAY
;
A
#
# COMPACT_ATOMS: atom_id res chain seq x y z
N MET A 1 -17.15 -0.65 8.40
CA MET A 1 -15.87 -0.55 7.71
C MET A 1 -16.17 -0.98 6.30
N SER A 2 -15.92 -0.14 5.26
CA SER A 2 -15.37 -0.76 4.08
C SER A 2 -14.48 -1.84 4.64
N GLU A 3 -14.58 -3.06 4.19
CA GLU A 3 -13.78 -4.16 4.71
C GLU A 3 -12.38 -3.63 4.84
N GLN A 4 -11.79 -3.66 6.03
CA GLN A 4 -10.41 -3.19 6.19
C GLN A 4 -9.58 -4.15 5.37
N ILE A 5 -9.35 -3.77 4.12
CA ILE A 5 -8.18 -4.26 3.41
C ILE A 5 -7.06 -3.71 4.28
N LYS A 6 -6.41 -4.60 4.98
CA LYS A 6 -5.32 -4.22 5.83
C LYS A 6 -4.21 -3.69 4.94
N HIS A 7 -3.59 -2.58 5.35
CA HIS A 7 -2.77 -1.70 4.52
C HIS A 7 -1.38 -2.28 4.20
N GLU A 8 -0.69 -1.67 3.26
CA GLU A 8 0.69 -1.98 2.89
C GLU A 8 1.70 -1.38 3.86
N CYS A 9 2.92 -1.92 3.87
CA CYS A 9 4.04 -1.34 4.59
C CYS A 9 4.46 0.03 4.02
N GLY A 10 5.11 0.85 4.85
CA GLY A 10 5.71 2.11 4.46
C GLY A 10 7.19 2.19 4.86
N ILE A 11 8.01 2.80 4.02
CA ILE A 11 9.39 3.12 4.33
C ILE A 11 9.60 4.63 4.48
N ALA A 12 10.57 5.01 5.30
CA ALA A 12 11.03 6.37 5.47
C ALA A 12 12.55 6.36 5.69
N MET A 13 13.32 7.08 4.88
CA MET A 13 14.76 7.22 5.05
C MET A 13 15.13 8.70 5.06
N LEU A 14 16.00 9.09 5.97
CA LEU A 14 16.57 10.43 6.06
C LEU A 14 18.08 10.34 6.22
N ARG A 15 18.83 11.04 5.37
CA ARG A 15 20.27 11.22 5.44
C ARG A 15 20.58 12.72 5.55
N LEU A 16 21.29 13.11 6.58
CA LEU A 16 21.82 14.45 6.80
C LEU A 16 23.15 14.62 6.04
N LEU A 17 23.25 15.55 5.10
CA LEU A 17 24.41 15.72 4.20
C LEU A 17 25.47 16.71 4.71
N LYS A 18 25.11 17.50 5.72
CA LYS A 18 26.01 18.40 6.43
C LYS A 18 26.43 17.80 7.78
N PRO A 19 27.48 18.31 8.46
CA PRO A 19 27.79 17.95 9.84
C PRO A 19 26.63 18.21 10.80
N LEU A 20 26.55 17.48 11.91
CA LEU A 20 25.44 17.58 12.87
C LEU A 20 25.31 19.00 13.47
N GLU A 21 26.41 19.70 13.67
CA GLU A 21 26.45 21.07 14.18
C GLU A 21 25.65 22.03 13.29
N TYR A 22 25.68 21.85 11.97
CA TYR A 22 24.90 22.66 11.03
C TYR A 22 23.40 22.60 11.34
N TYR A 23 22.90 21.39 11.64
CA TYR A 23 21.47 21.20 11.95
C TYR A 23 21.14 21.68 13.36
N GLN A 24 22.09 21.53 14.30
CA GLN A 24 21.94 22.08 15.65
C GLN A 24 21.78 23.59 15.60
N GLU A 25 22.69 24.31 14.94
CA GLU A 25 22.66 25.76 14.83
C GLU A 25 21.40 26.27 14.11
N LYS A 26 21.02 25.59 13.02
CA LYS A 26 19.90 26.04 12.17
C LYS A 26 18.53 25.63 12.69
N TYR A 27 18.42 24.46 13.31
CA TYR A 27 17.14 23.83 13.61
C TYR A 27 17.03 23.23 15.02
N GLY A 28 18.12 23.07 15.74
CA GLY A 28 18.20 22.45 17.06
C GLY A 28 18.49 20.95 17.07
N ASN A 29 18.93 20.42 18.20
CA ASN A 29 19.45 19.05 18.39
C ASN A 29 18.49 17.93 17.97
N ALA A 30 17.19 18.13 18.17
CA ALA A 30 16.17 17.12 17.91
C ALA A 30 15.61 17.12 16.48
N TRP A 31 16.15 17.94 15.57
CA TRP A 31 15.55 18.17 14.25
C TRP A 31 15.40 16.90 13.43
N ALA A 32 16.43 16.10 13.31
CA ALA A 32 16.41 14.87 12.50
C ALA A 32 15.35 13.87 13.00
N LEU A 33 15.31 13.61 14.32
CA LEU A 33 14.29 12.74 14.91
C LEU A 33 12.88 13.30 14.76
N ASN A 34 12.69 14.61 14.91
CA ASN A 34 11.39 15.26 14.68
C ASN A 34 10.94 15.11 13.22
N ARG A 35 11.86 15.26 12.26
CA ARG A 35 11.55 15.06 10.83
C ARG A 35 11.22 13.60 10.52
N MET A 36 11.96 12.66 11.08
CA MET A 36 11.64 11.23 10.94
C MET A 36 10.29 10.88 11.55
N TYR A 37 9.97 11.41 12.75
CA TYR A 37 8.65 11.24 13.35
C TYR A 37 7.54 11.75 12.43
N LEU A 38 7.65 12.97 11.92
CA LEU A 38 6.66 13.55 11.01
C LEU A 38 6.56 12.75 9.70
N LEU A 39 7.70 12.33 9.13
CA LEU A 39 7.73 11.56 7.89
C LEU A 39 7.02 10.21 8.04
N MET A 40 7.18 9.53 9.18
CA MET A 40 6.48 8.29 9.48
C MET A 40 5.01 8.53 9.84
N GLU A 41 4.70 9.55 10.66
CA GLU A 41 3.33 9.89 11.05
C GLU A 41 2.48 10.31 9.82
N LYS A 42 3.09 11.01 8.85
CA LYS A 42 2.42 11.36 7.59
C LYS A 42 2.17 10.16 6.68
N GLN A 43 2.71 8.99 6.99
CA GLN A 43 2.48 7.72 6.32
C GLN A 43 1.68 6.71 7.19
N HIS A 44 1.03 7.15 8.27
CA HIS A 44 0.27 6.29 9.18
C HIS A 44 -0.90 5.53 8.51
N ASN A 45 -1.33 5.95 7.33
CA ASN A 45 -2.27 5.19 6.50
C ASN A 45 -1.67 3.86 6.02
N ARG A 46 -0.35 3.74 5.94
CA ARG A 46 0.37 2.47 5.73
C ARG A 46 0.61 1.82 7.09
N GLY A 47 0.90 0.59 7.19
CA GLY A 47 1.27 -0.19 8.35
C GLY A 47 0.87 0.32 9.75
N GLN A 48 -0.24 -0.19 10.29
CA GLN A 48 -0.72 0.18 11.64
C GLN A 48 -0.44 -0.91 12.68
N ASP A 49 0.13 -2.06 12.27
CA ASP A 49 0.33 -3.23 13.14
C ASP A 49 1.70 -3.20 13.85
N GLY A 50 2.56 -2.27 13.47
CA GLY A 50 3.85 -2.08 14.08
C GLY A 50 4.70 -1.03 13.40
N ALA A 51 5.76 -0.60 14.07
CA ALA A 51 6.74 0.33 13.53
C ALA A 51 8.15 -0.02 14.03
N GLY A 52 9.15 0.42 13.29
CA GLY A 52 10.54 0.34 13.70
C GLY A 52 11.37 1.47 13.13
N LEU A 53 12.40 1.82 13.86
CA LEU A 53 13.35 2.86 13.52
C LEU A 53 14.77 2.34 13.74
N ALA A 54 15.63 2.54 12.75
CA ALA A 54 17.07 2.36 12.88
C ALA A 54 17.80 3.68 12.63
N ASN A 55 18.97 3.85 13.26
CA ASN A 55 19.90 4.88 12.85
C ASN A 55 21.33 4.35 12.77
N VAL A 56 22.19 5.01 11.99
CA VAL A 56 23.62 4.79 11.92
C VAL A 56 24.33 6.10 12.21
N LYS A 57 25.24 6.06 13.19
CA LYS A 57 26.12 7.15 13.58
C LYS A 57 27.45 7.04 12.84
N PHE A 58 28.01 8.14 12.41
CA PHE A 58 29.24 8.11 11.61
C PHE A 58 30.51 8.28 12.43
N ASP A 59 30.49 9.20 13.39
CA ASP A 59 31.62 9.43 14.27
C ASP A 59 31.44 8.64 15.58
N THR A 60 32.03 7.45 15.64
CA THR A 60 31.98 6.57 16.81
C THR A 60 33.32 5.87 17.00
N LYS A 61 33.72 5.73 18.26
CA LYS A 61 34.93 5.04 18.70
C LYS A 61 34.68 3.54 18.84
N PRO A 62 35.74 2.70 18.77
CA PRO A 62 35.64 1.29 19.14
C PRO A 62 35.06 1.12 20.56
N GLY A 63 34.03 0.28 20.68
CA GLY A 63 33.27 0.09 21.93
C GLY A 63 31.97 0.90 22.01
N GLU A 64 31.76 1.91 21.18
CA GLU A 64 30.51 2.65 21.10
C GLU A 64 29.54 2.00 20.10
N GLN A 65 28.26 1.98 20.45
CA GLN A 65 27.20 1.47 19.59
C GLN A 65 26.87 2.51 18.50
N TYR A 66 27.04 2.13 17.23
CA TYR A 66 26.81 3.02 16.10
C TYR A 66 25.57 2.67 15.26
N ILE A 67 25.01 1.47 15.42
CA ILE A 67 23.70 1.09 14.88
C ILE A 67 22.74 0.91 16.03
N ASN A 68 21.65 1.66 16.04
CA ASN A 68 20.61 1.57 17.05
C ASN A 68 19.28 1.23 16.38
N ILE A 69 18.51 0.32 17.00
CA ILE A 69 17.20 -0.10 16.47
C ILE A 69 16.20 -0.13 17.62
N THR A 70 15.02 0.42 17.36
CA THR A 70 13.85 0.28 18.23
C THR A 70 12.64 -0.15 17.42
N LYS A 71 11.76 -0.96 18.02
CA LYS A 71 10.58 -1.54 17.38
C LYS A 71 9.42 -1.58 18.36
N SER A 72 8.18 -1.43 17.85
CA SER A 72 6.96 -1.60 18.63
C SER A 72 5.85 -2.22 17.79
N ASN A 73 5.08 -3.13 18.40
CA ASN A 73 3.86 -3.72 17.86
C ASN A 73 2.62 -3.38 18.73
N SER A 74 2.71 -2.32 19.51
CA SER A 74 1.61 -1.82 20.33
C SER A 74 0.50 -1.20 19.49
N SER A 75 -0.54 -0.73 20.14
CA SER A 75 -1.62 0.05 19.52
C SER A 75 -1.21 1.45 19.03
N LYS A 76 -0.03 1.94 19.45
CA LYS A 76 0.54 3.25 19.07
C LYS A 76 2.03 3.13 18.71
N PRO A 77 2.36 2.30 17.72
CA PRO A 77 3.73 1.87 17.50
C PRO A 77 4.69 3.01 17.14
N ILE A 78 4.25 4.00 16.35
CA ILE A 78 5.07 5.16 15.98
C ILE A 78 5.42 5.97 17.23
N GLN A 79 4.43 6.24 18.07
CA GLN A 79 4.63 7.02 19.31
C GLN A 79 5.61 6.33 20.24
N ASP A 80 5.51 5.01 20.39
CA ASP A 80 6.38 4.24 21.27
C ASP A 80 7.84 4.25 20.82
N ILE A 81 8.10 3.98 19.51
CA ILE A 81 9.48 3.98 19.01
C ILE A 81 10.14 5.35 19.12
N PHE A 82 9.37 6.44 18.92
CA PHE A 82 9.93 7.78 19.10
C PHE A 82 10.02 8.21 20.56
N ALA A 83 9.15 7.73 21.44
CA ALA A 83 9.34 7.89 22.88
C ALA A 83 10.68 7.28 23.35
N GLU A 84 11.01 6.08 22.86
CA GLU A 84 12.28 5.41 23.14
C GLU A 84 13.47 6.12 22.46
N ALA A 85 13.33 6.56 21.20
CA ALA A 85 14.39 7.25 20.48
C ALA A 85 14.77 8.61 21.13
N PHE A 86 13.79 9.34 21.66
CA PHE A 86 14.03 10.60 22.37
C PHE A 86 14.48 10.42 23.83
N LYS A 87 14.39 9.21 24.38
CA LYS A 87 14.60 8.96 25.80
C LYS A 87 15.97 9.42 26.30
N ASP A 88 17.02 8.98 25.61
CA ASP A 88 18.39 9.31 26.03
C ASP A 88 18.66 10.82 25.93
N MET A 89 18.25 11.44 24.82
CA MET A 89 18.40 12.89 24.64
C MET A 89 17.68 13.68 25.75
N ARG A 90 16.44 13.32 26.10
CA ARG A 90 15.67 13.97 27.15
C ARG A 90 16.29 13.76 28.55
N LEU A 91 16.82 12.56 28.80
CA LEU A 91 17.49 12.25 30.06
C LEU A 91 18.75 13.08 30.20
N LEU A 92 19.61 13.08 29.17
CA LEU A 92 20.86 13.83 29.16
C LEU A 92 20.63 15.35 29.22
N GLN A 93 19.62 15.88 28.58
CA GLN A 93 19.22 17.29 28.72
C GLN A 93 18.81 17.67 30.13
N LYS A 94 18.30 16.72 30.92
CA LYS A 94 17.93 16.93 32.31
C LYS A 94 19.12 16.76 33.27
N GLU A 95 19.98 15.77 33.05
CA GLU A 95 21.07 15.38 33.94
C GLU A 95 22.36 16.19 33.67
N GLU A 96 22.65 16.48 32.39
CA GLU A 96 23.87 17.14 31.93
C GLU A 96 23.52 18.26 30.94
N PRO A 97 22.71 19.28 31.31
CA PRO A 97 22.14 20.25 30.38
C PRO A 97 23.19 21.00 29.57
N GLU A 98 24.31 21.41 30.19
CA GLU A 98 25.40 22.14 29.50
C GLU A 98 26.08 21.28 28.41
N LYS A 99 26.30 19.99 28.68
CA LYS A 99 26.91 19.07 27.72
C LYS A 99 25.91 18.68 26.62
N ALA A 100 24.63 18.58 26.94
CA ALA A 100 23.59 18.25 26.02
C ALA A 100 23.27 19.38 25.00
N GLU A 101 23.84 20.55 25.15
CA GLU A 101 23.88 21.61 24.13
C GLU A 101 24.86 21.28 22.98
N ASP A 102 25.87 20.44 23.21
CA ASP A 102 26.82 20.00 22.20
C ASP A 102 26.30 18.74 21.47
N ILE A 103 25.96 18.87 20.20
CA ILE A 103 25.42 17.75 19.40
C ILE A 103 26.45 16.63 19.20
N ASN A 104 27.74 16.94 19.13
CA ASN A 104 28.79 15.93 19.00
C ASN A 104 28.91 15.11 20.28
N TRP A 105 28.78 15.78 21.46
CA TRP A 105 28.71 15.06 22.73
C TRP A 105 27.44 14.18 22.77
N LEU A 106 26.28 14.67 22.31
CA LEU A 106 25.06 13.89 22.22
C LEU A 106 25.20 12.71 21.25
N GLU A 107 25.91 12.83 20.13
CA GLU A 107 26.15 11.73 19.22
C GLU A 107 26.82 10.54 19.92
N HIS A 108 27.83 10.80 20.77
CA HIS A 108 28.50 9.75 21.54
C HIS A 108 27.64 9.18 22.69
N ASN A 109 26.73 9.95 23.27
CA ASN A 109 26.04 9.58 24.53
C ASN A 109 24.54 9.25 24.36
N ALA A 110 23.88 9.73 23.31
CA ALA A 110 22.48 9.42 22.99
C ALA A 110 22.38 8.46 21.80
N ARG A 111 21.62 7.37 21.93
CA ARG A 111 21.56 6.29 20.93
C ARG A 111 21.10 6.74 19.55
N PHE A 112 20.06 7.54 19.47
CA PHE A 112 19.44 7.95 18.19
C PHE A 112 19.86 9.35 17.73
N THR A 113 21.04 9.82 18.12
CA THR A 113 21.66 11.03 17.56
C THR A 113 22.67 10.63 16.50
N GLY A 114 22.49 11.05 15.26
CA GLY A 114 23.36 10.69 14.14
C GLY A 114 22.80 11.13 12.79
N GLU A 115 23.43 10.74 11.69
CA GLU A 115 23.22 11.32 10.36
C GLU A 115 22.30 10.53 9.43
N LEU A 116 22.05 9.23 9.73
CA LEU A 116 21.33 8.35 8.82
C LEU A 116 20.27 7.54 9.54
N PHE A 117 19.01 7.62 9.05
CA PHE A 117 17.84 7.01 9.66
C PHE A 117 17.05 6.18 8.65
N LEU A 118 16.49 5.06 9.12
CA LEU A 118 15.56 4.21 8.37
C LEU A 118 14.37 3.84 9.25
N GLY A 119 13.20 4.33 8.89
CA GLY A 119 11.92 4.02 9.50
C GLY A 119 11.11 3.03 8.65
N HIS A 120 10.32 2.21 9.32
CA HIS A 120 9.41 1.25 8.69
C HIS A 120 8.07 1.23 9.44
N LEU A 121 6.99 1.24 8.66
CA LEU A 121 5.63 1.04 9.12
C LEU A 121 5.16 -0.32 8.63
N ARG A 122 4.82 -1.20 9.56
CA ARG A 122 4.47 -2.57 9.23
C ARG A 122 2.97 -2.74 9.11
N TYR A 123 2.61 -3.47 8.07
CA TYR A 123 1.40 -4.23 8.00
C TYR A 123 1.72 -5.75 8.11
N GLY A 124 1.10 -6.43 9.06
CA GLY A 124 1.38 -7.85 9.37
C GLY A 124 0.73 -8.82 8.39
N THR A 125 1.29 -9.00 7.19
CA THR A 125 0.83 -9.98 6.22
C THR A 125 1.35 -11.40 6.50
N PHE A 126 2.58 -11.52 7.00
CA PHE A 126 3.26 -12.78 7.26
C PHE A 126 3.75 -12.87 8.71
N GLY A 127 3.62 -14.07 9.31
CA GLY A 127 3.97 -14.31 10.70
C GLY A 127 3.08 -13.53 11.66
N LYS A 128 2.70 -14.09 12.78
CA LYS A 128 1.97 -13.39 13.85
C LYS A 128 2.65 -12.04 14.10
N ASN A 129 1.91 -11.04 14.58
CA ASN A 129 2.45 -9.70 14.88
C ASN A 129 3.51 -9.73 16.00
N GLU A 130 4.56 -10.54 15.78
CA GLU A 130 5.68 -10.74 16.71
C GLU A 130 6.74 -9.65 16.48
N LEU A 131 7.29 -9.14 17.57
CA LEU A 131 8.28 -8.05 17.56
C LEU A 131 9.52 -8.42 16.72
N GLU A 132 9.88 -9.71 16.70
CA GLU A 132 11.03 -10.22 15.94
C GLU A 132 10.87 -10.11 14.41
N ASN A 133 9.62 -10.11 13.93
CA ASN A 133 9.29 -10.00 12.52
C ASN A 133 9.12 -8.56 12.05
N LEU A 134 9.26 -7.56 12.94
CA LEU A 134 9.22 -6.15 12.56
C LEU A 134 10.52 -5.71 11.91
N HIS A 135 10.40 -4.88 10.88
CA HIS A 135 11.55 -4.17 10.30
C HIS A 135 11.93 -2.96 11.17
N PRO A 136 13.18 -2.48 11.06
CA PRO A 136 14.31 -2.97 10.27
C PRO A 136 14.94 -4.25 10.85
N PHE A 137 15.51 -5.09 9.98
CA PHE A 137 16.34 -6.23 10.35
C PHE A 137 17.81 -5.82 10.32
N LEU A 138 18.63 -6.40 11.20
CA LEU A 138 20.07 -6.17 11.27
C LEU A 138 20.83 -7.48 11.05
N ARG A 139 21.81 -7.43 10.17
CA ARG A 139 22.88 -8.42 10.01
C ARG A 139 24.14 -7.84 10.61
N GLU A 140 24.58 -8.42 11.74
CA GLU A 140 25.72 -7.95 12.52
C GLU A 140 27.03 -8.58 12.07
N ASN A 141 28.09 -7.77 12.11
CA ASN A 141 29.47 -8.19 11.91
C ASN A 141 30.41 -7.23 12.67
N ASN A 142 31.61 -7.67 13.02
CA ASN A 142 32.61 -6.81 13.66
C ASN A 142 33.17 -5.71 12.73
N TRP A 143 32.97 -5.83 11.44
CA TRP A 143 33.42 -4.85 10.44
C TRP A 143 32.26 -3.94 10.04
N LYS A 144 32.40 -2.63 10.23
CA LYS A 144 31.35 -1.66 9.87
C LYS A 144 30.86 -1.85 8.43
N THR A 145 31.76 -2.14 7.49
CA THR A 145 31.46 -2.35 6.05
C THR A 145 30.67 -3.62 5.76
N ARG A 146 30.53 -4.56 6.69
CA ARG A 146 29.77 -5.81 6.56
C ARG A 146 28.45 -5.82 7.33
N ASN A 147 28.18 -4.80 8.15
CA ASN A 147 26.89 -4.64 8.81
C ASN A 147 25.85 -4.11 7.81
N LEU A 148 24.65 -4.69 7.85
CA LEU A 148 23.56 -4.30 6.98
C LEU A 148 22.26 -4.23 7.77
N VAL A 149 21.62 -3.06 7.77
CA VAL A 149 20.24 -2.85 8.21
C VAL A 149 19.34 -2.88 6.99
N LEU A 150 18.21 -3.60 7.05
CA LEU A 150 17.27 -3.72 5.93
C LEU A 150 15.82 -3.53 6.38
N ALA A 151 15.09 -2.75 5.62
CA ALA A 151 13.63 -2.64 5.71
C ALA A 151 13.02 -2.54 4.31
N GLY A 152 11.74 -2.86 4.16
CA GLY A 152 11.13 -2.74 2.85
C GLY A 152 9.61 -2.91 2.87
N ASN A 153 8.97 -2.37 1.85
CA ASN A 153 7.61 -2.68 1.44
C ASN A 153 7.69 -3.65 0.27
N PHE A 154 7.49 -4.94 0.52
CA PHE A 154 7.69 -5.95 -0.50
C PHE A 154 6.98 -7.26 -0.21
N ASN A 155 6.75 -8.03 -1.28
CA ASN A 155 6.55 -9.47 -1.23
C ASN A 155 7.19 -10.11 -2.46
N LEU A 156 7.91 -11.21 -2.25
CA LEU A 156 8.52 -12.00 -3.31
C LEU A 156 7.79 -13.34 -3.43
N THR A 157 7.42 -13.70 -4.64
CA THR A 157 6.68 -14.94 -4.92
C THR A 157 7.57 -16.18 -4.89
N ASN A 158 8.90 -16.00 -4.82
CA ASN A 158 9.89 -17.07 -4.91
C ASN A 158 10.85 -17.13 -3.71
N ILE A 159 10.36 -16.80 -2.53
CA ILE A 159 11.16 -16.85 -1.28
C ILE A 159 11.66 -18.25 -0.99
N ASP A 160 10.84 -19.29 -1.17
CA ASP A 160 11.24 -20.70 -0.95
C ASP A 160 12.43 -21.09 -1.83
N GLU A 161 12.38 -20.73 -3.13
CA GLU A 161 13.48 -20.97 -4.08
C GLU A 161 14.77 -20.23 -3.65
N MET A 162 14.63 -19.06 -3.06
CA MET A 162 15.77 -18.28 -2.53
C MET A 162 16.35 -18.93 -1.28
N LEU A 163 15.51 -19.41 -0.37
CA LEU A 163 15.93 -20.15 0.84
C LEU A 163 16.68 -21.42 0.46
N ASP A 164 16.13 -22.24 -0.42
CA ASP A 164 16.77 -23.46 -0.93
C ASP A 164 18.12 -23.16 -1.56
N LYS A 165 18.23 -22.04 -2.28
CA LYS A 165 19.48 -21.60 -2.85
C LYS A 165 20.51 -21.22 -1.78
N LEU A 166 20.12 -20.52 -0.71
CA LEU A 166 21.03 -20.19 0.40
C LEU A 166 21.52 -21.47 1.09
N ILE A 167 20.63 -22.42 1.36
CA ILE A 167 20.96 -23.73 1.94
C ILE A 167 21.92 -24.49 1.03
N SER A 168 21.67 -24.54 -0.28
CA SER A 168 22.56 -25.22 -1.26
C SER A 168 23.96 -24.60 -1.33
N LEU A 169 24.12 -23.37 -0.86
CA LEU A 169 25.42 -22.67 -0.77
C LEU A 169 26.11 -22.87 0.59
N GLY A 170 25.58 -23.75 1.45
CA GLY A 170 26.12 -24.06 2.77
C GLY A 170 25.72 -23.05 3.86
N GLN A 171 24.78 -22.14 3.59
CA GLN A 171 24.26 -21.24 4.63
C GLN A 171 23.21 -21.95 5.47
N HIS A 172 23.06 -21.52 6.72
CA HIS A 172 22.04 -22.03 7.64
C HIS A 172 21.25 -20.85 8.24
N PRO A 173 20.28 -20.25 7.49
CA PRO A 173 19.46 -19.16 8.01
C PRO A 173 18.68 -19.61 9.23
N VAL A 174 18.81 -18.89 10.34
CA VAL A 174 18.07 -19.17 11.59
C VAL A 174 16.64 -18.66 11.50
N LYS A 175 16.43 -17.58 10.73
CA LYS A 175 15.11 -17.00 10.49
C LYS A 175 14.69 -17.26 9.05
N VAL A 176 13.48 -17.76 8.87
CA VAL A 176 12.90 -18.06 7.55
C VAL A 176 11.92 -16.99 7.06
N ALA A 177 11.87 -15.83 7.74
CA ALA A 177 11.09 -14.69 7.29
C ALA A 177 11.68 -14.13 5.98
N ASP A 178 10.83 -13.67 5.07
CA ASP A 178 11.19 -13.12 3.76
C ASP A 178 12.32 -12.09 3.85
N THR A 179 12.21 -11.17 4.80
CA THR A 179 13.20 -10.11 5.02
C THR A 179 14.54 -10.68 5.45
N ALA A 180 14.57 -11.73 6.28
CA ALA A 180 15.81 -12.38 6.69
C ALA A 180 16.51 -13.04 5.49
N ILE A 181 15.75 -13.72 4.63
CA ILE A 181 16.28 -14.36 3.42
C ILE A 181 16.87 -13.33 2.46
N VAL A 182 16.17 -12.21 2.24
CA VAL A 182 16.65 -11.10 1.42
C VAL A 182 17.91 -10.46 2.03
N LEU A 183 17.89 -10.22 3.35
CA LEU A 183 19.03 -9.67 4.10
C LEU A 183 20.29 -10.53 3.92
N GLU A 184 20.18 -11.85 4.11
CA GLU A 184 21.30 -12.78 3.94
C GLU A 184 21.77 -12.84 2.48
N LYS A 185 20.84 -12.73 1.53
CA LYS A 185 21.23 -12.70 0.12
C LYS A 185 22.00 -11.45 -0.27
N ILE A 186 21.57 -10.26 0.18
CA ILE A 186 22.32 -9.02 -0.01
C ILE A 186 23.66 -9.11 0.75
N GLY A 187 23.63 -9.55 2.02
CA GLY A 187 24.81 -9.70 2.87
C GLY A 187 25.88 -10.60 2.26
N LYS A 188 25.50 -11.69 1.59
CA LYS A 188 26.45 -12.55 0.86
C LYS A 188 27.22 -11.79 -0.23
N PHE A 189 26.54 -10.95 -1.01
CA PHE A 189 27.21 -10.19 -2.07
C PHE A 189 28.00 -9.02 -1.50
N LEU A 190 27.54 -8.44 -0.41
CA LEU A 190 28.29 -7.45 0.37
C LEU A 190 29.61 -8.03 0.89
N ASP A 191 29.57 -9.23 1.52
CA ASP A 191 30.76 -9.91 1.99
C ASP A 191 31.75 -10.21 0.86
N ARG A 192 31.24 -10.64 -0.29
CA ARG A 192 32.09 -10.94 -1.46
C ARG A 192 32.78 -9.69 -2.00
N GLU A 193 32.08 -8.58 -2.08
CA GLU A 193 32.62 -7.30 -2.56
C GLU A 193 33.68 -6.78 -1.58
N VAL A 194 33.38 -6.77 -0.30
CA VAL A 194 34.33 -6.39 0.76
C VAL A 194 35.60 -7.27 0.72
N GLU A 195 35.46 -8.59 0.53
CA GLU A 195 36.57 -9.53 0.45
C GLU A 195 37.44 -9.28 -0.81
N THR A 196 36.80 -8.96 -1.93
CA THR A 196 37.47 -8.63 -3.17
C THR A 196 38.33 -7.38 -3.01
N LEU A 197 37.77 -6.30 -2.48
CA LEU A 197 38.49 -5.06 -2.21
C LEU A 197 39.58 -5.25 -1.15
N PHE A 198 39.32 -6.04 -0.10
CA PHE A 198 40.33 -6.36 0.92
C PHE A 198 41.56 -7.00 0.32
N LYS A 199 41.41 -8.04 -0.52
CA LYS A 199 42.52 -8.71 -1.20
C LYS A 199 43.31 -7.75 -2.12
N GLN A 200 42.60 -6.93 -2.89
CA GLN A 200 43.17 -5.94 -3.77
C GLN A 200 44.06 -4.93 -3.01
N TYR A 201 43.54 -4.33 -1.94
CA TYR A 201 44.27 -3.34 -1.16
C TYR A 201 45.41 -3.97 -0.32
N LYS A 202 45.24 -5.21 0.12
CA LYS A 202 46.33 -5.95 0.81
C LYS A 202 47.54 -6.20 -0.11
N GLN A 203 47.29 -6.49 -1.39
CA GLN A 203 48.38 -6.61 -2.40
C GLN A 203 49.10 -5.29 -2.65
N GLN A 204 48.44 -4.15 -2.39
CA GLN A 204 49.04 -2.81 -2.47
C GLN A 204 49.87 -2.44 -1.23
N GLY A 205 49.93 -3.31 -0.23
CA GLY A 205 50.71 -3.12 1.00
C GLY A 205 50.05 -2.26 2.06
N LEU A 206 48.73 -1.93 1.96
CA LEU A 206 48.02 -1.12 2.95
C LEU A 206 47.86 -1.88 4.27
N THR A 207 47.81 -1.14 5.36
CA THR A 207 47.43 -1.67 6.70
C THR A 207 45.96 -2.02 6.73
N ASN A 208 45.54 -2.87 7.66
CA ASN A 208 44.11 -3.26 7.78
C ASN A 208 43.18 -2.07 8.12
N ILE A 209 43.66 -1.04 8.80
CA ILE A 209 42.91 0.18 9.08
C ILE A 209 42.67 0.95 7.77
N GLU A 210 43.75 1.25 7.03
CA GLU A 210 43.64 1.92 5.73
C GLU A 210 42.77 1.14 4.74
N ILE A 211 42.85 -0.20 4.74
CA ILE A 211 42.01 -1.05 3.90
C ILE A 211 40.52 -0.87 4.28
N SER A 212 40.19 -0.81 5.57
CA SER A 212 38.80 -0.61 6.04
C SER A 212 38.23 0.72 5.54
N GLU A 213 39.02 1.78 5.60
CA GLU A 213 38.66 3.11 5.09
C GLU A 213 38.47 3.10 3.57
N ARG A 214 39.42 2.52 2.86
CA ARG A 214 39.34 2.39 1.39
C ARG A 214 38.13 1.55 0.93
N ILE A 215 37.80 0.49 1.65
CA ILE A 215 36.58 -0.30 1.37
C ILE A 215 35.33 0.57 1.55
N ALA A 216 35.24 1.31 2.64
CA ALA A 216 34.11 2.21 2.90
C ALA A 216 33.92 3.26 1.79
N GLU A 217 35.03 3.81 1.27
CA GLU A 217 35.00 4.78 0.17
C GLU A 217 34.57 4.15 -1.17
N ASN A 218 35.09 2.94 -1.47
CA ASN A 218 35.03 2.36 -2.82
C ASN A 218 34.05 1.18 -2.97
N LEU A 219 33.27 0.87 -1.95
CA LEU A 219 32.28 -0.21 -1.99
C LEU A 219 31.28 0.02 -3.13
N ASP A 220 31.18 -0.94 -4.05
CA ASP A 220 30.26 -0.89 -5.20
C ASP A 220 28.90 -1.47 -4.85
N ILE A 221 27.97 -0.59 -4.43
CA ILE A 221 26.61 -0.96 -4.08
C ILE A 221 25.81 -1.40 -5.32
N GLU A 222 26.07 -0.84 -6.50
CA GLU A 222 25.38 -1.21 -7.74
C GLU A 222 25.64 -2.68 -8.09
N THR A 223 26.88 -3.12 -8.03
CA THR A 223 27.28 -4.52 -8.26
C THR A 223 26.66 -5.45 -7.21
N ILE A 224 26.62 -5.04 -5.94
CA ILE A 224 25.99 -5.83 -4.86
C ILE A 224 24.50 -6.01 -5.15
N LEU A 225 23.76 -4.93 -5.41
CA LEU A 225 22.33 -4.95 -5.66
C LEU A 225 21.95 -5.71 -6.93
N SER A 226 22.67 -5.48 -8.04
CA SER A 226 22.47 -6.18 -9.30
C SER A 226 22.64 -7.70 -9.15
N SER A 227 23.66 -8.12 -8.38
CA SER A 227 23.90 -9.53 -8.10
C SER A 227 22.85 -10.15 -7.19
N ALA A 228 22.41 -9.42 -6.16
CA ALA A 228 21.41 -9.89 -5.20
C ALA A 228 20.02 -9.99 -5.82
N ALA A 229 19.58 -8.97 -6.56
CA ALA A 229 18.23 -8.85 -7.09
C ALA A 229 17.99 -9.64 -8.39
N LYS A 230 19.02 -10.22 -9.00
CA LYS A 230 18.95 -10.86 -10.33
C LYS A 230 17.79 -11.85 -10.51
N LYS A 231 17.42 -12.57 -9.45
CA LYS A 231 16.37 -13.62 -9.50
C LYS A 231 15.16 -13.29 -8.62
N TRP A 232 15.02 -12.07 -8.15
CA TRP A 232 13.85 -11.70 -7.38
C TRP A 232 12.62 -11.60 -8.28
N ASP A 233 11.53 -12.19 -7.82
CA ASP A 233 10.25 -12.21 -8.52
C ASP A 233 9.20 -11.67 -7.54
N GLY A 234 8.65 -10.50 -7.83
CA GLY A 234 7.67 -9.87 -6.95
C GLY A 234 7.66 -8.35 -7.06
N GLY A 235 6.90 -7.72 -6.16
CA GLY A 235 6.85 -6.28 -6.00
C GLY A 235 7.63 -5.83 -4.78
N TYR A 236 8.56 -4.88 -4.93
CA TYR A 236 9.39 -4.46 -3.80
C TYR A 236 9.93 -3.03 -3.90
N VAL A 237 10.00 -2.40 -2.73
CA VAL A 237 10.89 -1.28 -2.44
C VAL A 237 11.68 -1.66 -1.19
N MET A 238 12.99 -1.82 -1.34
CA MET A 238 13.90 -2.23 -0.28
C MET A 238 14.90 -1.15 0.05
N ALA A 239 14.97 -0.78 1.33
CA ALA A 239 15.88 0.23 1.85
C ALA A 239 16.93 -0.41 2.75
N GLY A 240 18.19 -0.10 2.54
CA GLY A 240 19.30 -0.63 3.32
C GLY A 240 20.27 0.44 3.81
N LEU A 241 20.79 0.25 5.03
CA LEU A 241 21.87 1.04 5.59
C LEU A 241 23.06 0.12 5.82
N ILE A 242 24.24 0.52 5.35
CA ILE A 242 25.50 -0.19 5.62
C ILE A 242 26.19 0.47 6.81
N GLY A 243 26.76 -0.31 7.71
CA GLY A 243 27.26 0.17 8.99
C GLY A 243 28.34 1.24 8.95
N HIS A 244 29.00 1.46 7.80
CA HIS A 244 29.95 2.57 7.65
C HIS A 244 29.29 3.87 7.17
N GLY A 245 27.99 3.86 6.82
CA GLY A 245 27.22 5.07 6.51
C GLY A 245 26.71 5.18 5.06
N ASP A 246 26.99 4.21 4.18
CA ASP A 246 26.32 4.14 2.88
C ASP A 246 24.87 3.67 3.02
N ALA A 247 23.99 4.14 2.15
CA ALA A 247 22.59 3.75 2.11
C ALA A 247 22.11 3.55 0.68
N PHE A 248 21.03 2.76 0.53
CA PHE A 248 20.38 2.56 -0.75
C PHE A 248 18.88 2.33 -0.60
N VAL A 249 18.12 2.65 -1.64
CA VAL A 249 16.74 2.20 -1.80
C VAL A 249 16.56 1.68 -3.22
N LEU A 250 16.16 0.41 -3.35
CA LEU A 250 15.98 -0.29 -4.62
C LEU A 250 14.49 -0.54 -4.87
N ARG A 251 14.00 -0.26 -6.08
CA ARG A 251 12.64 -0.52 -6.54
C ARG A 251 12.60 -1.63 -7.59
N ASP A 252 11.54 -2.44 -7.60
CA ASP A 252 11.32 -3.52 -8.56
C ASP A 252 11.20 -3.03 -10.01
N GLU A 253 11.47 -3.92 -10.98
CA GLU A 253 11.48 -3.63 -12.41
C GLU A 253 10.12 -3.30 -13.03
N ASN A 254 9.02 -3.64 -12.38
CA ASN A 254 7.66 -3.30 -12.80
C ASN A 254 7.16 -2.01 -12.14
N GLY A 255 7.88 -1.53 -11.08
CA GLY A 255 7.48 -0.38 -10.29
C GLY A 255 6.20 -0.61 -9.49
N ILE A 256 5.94 -1.87 -9.09
CA ILE A 256 4.70 -2.27 -8.40
C ILE A 256 4.46 -1.41 -7.17
N ARG A 257 5.50 -1.21 -6.34
CA ARG A 257 5.41 -0.42 -5.12
C ARG A 257 5.83 1.03 -5.33
N PRO A 258 5.17 2.01 -4.69
CA PRO A 258 5.52 3.41 -4.81
C PRO A 258 6.80 3.74 -4.01
N CYS A 259 7.64 4.57 -4.58
CA CYS A 259 8.85 5.08 -3.95
C CYS A 259 9.15 6.48 -4.48
N PHE A 260 9.28 7.45 -3.57
CA PHE A 260 9.56 8.85 -3.88
C PHE A 260 10.79 9.31 -3.13
N TYR A 261 11.53 10.26 -3.71
CA TYR A 261 12.70 10.85 -3.08
C TYR A 261 12.82 12.35 -3.34
N TYR A 262 13.50 13.00 -2.42
CA TYR A 262 13.89 14.39 -2.50
C TYR A 262 15.32 14.55 -2.00
N CYS A 263 16.15 15.32 -2.72
CA CYS A 263 17.52 15.60 -2.34
C CYS A 263 17.84 17.07 -2.62
N ASN A 264 18.51 17.69 -1.67
CA ASN A 264 19.15 18.99 -1.83
C ASN A 264 20.58 18.94 -1.25
N ASP A 265 21.19 20.07 -0.98
CA ASP A 265 22.54 20.16 -0.41
C ASP A 265 22.60 19.87 1.11
N GLU A 266 21.46 19.77 1.78
CA GLU A 266 21.36 19.47 3.21
C GLU A 266 20.94 18.04 3.51
N ILE A 267 19.96 17.49 2.75
CA ILE A 267 19.34 16.21 3.04
C ILE A 267 19.08 15.37 1.79
N ALA A 268 19.05 14.07 2.01
CA ALA A 268 18.41 13.13 1.09
C ALA A 268 17.31 12.38 1.86
N VAL A 269 16.10 12.35 1.27
CA VAL A 269 14.90 11.75 1.86
C VAL A 269 14.29 10.78 0.87
N VAL A 270 13.88 9.61 1.35
CA VAL A 270 13.09 8.65 0.58
C VAL A 270 11.88 8.21 1.39
N ALA A 271 10.72 8.10 0.74
CA ALA A 271 9.49 7.65 1.38
C ALA A 271 8.58 6.91 0.39
N SER A 272 7.67 6.10 0.92
CA SER A 272 6.63 5.43 0.12
C SER A 272 5.56 6.40 -0.40
N GLU A 273 5.41 7.57 0.23
CA GLU A 273 4.36 8.54 -0.05
C GLU A 273 4.95 9.92 -0.38
N ARG A 274 4.66 10.44 -1.58
CA ARG A 274 5.10 11.79 -2.01
C ARG A 274 4.59 12.90 -1.08
N PRO A 275 3.32 12.94 -0.67
CA PRO A 275 2.82 13.98 0.23
C PRO A 275 3.48 13.98 1.61
N ALA A 276 4.00 12.83 2.07
CA ALA A 276 4.72 12.76 3.32
C ALA A 276 6.03 13.57 3.27
N ILE A 277 6.78 13.47 2.17
CA ILE A 277 7.99 14.27 1.94
C ILE A 277 7.62 15.75 1.84
N MET A 278 6.65 16.08 0.97
CA MET A 278 6.22 17.46 0.74
C MET A 278 5.83 18.17 2.03
N THR A 279 4.99 17.53 2.83
CA THR A 279 4.49 18.11 4.08
C THR A 279 5.57 18.21 5.16
N THR A 280 6.44 17.17 5.28
CA THR A 280 7.46 17.12 6.33
C THR A 280 8.55 18.18 6.10
N PHE A 281 8.94 18.39 4.85
CA PHE A 281 10.06 19.28 4.51
C PHE A 281 9.62 20.59 3.84
N ASN A 282 8.31 20.78 3.68
CA ASN A 282 7.72 21.95 3.02
C ASN A 282 8.30 22.23 1.63
N VAL A 283 8.34 21.16 0.81
CA VAL A 283 8.89 21.21 -0.55
C VAL A 283 7.77 21.11 -1.60
N PRO A 284 7.91 21.78 -2.75
CA PRO A 284 6.90 21.75 -3.80
C PRO A 284 6.86 20.39 -4.51
N LEU A 285 5.72 20.11 -5.14
CA LEU A 285 5.48 18.88 -5.91
C LEU A 285 6.57 18.60 -6.95
N SER A 286 7.03 19.62 -7.64
CA SER A 286 8.02 19.52 -8.73
C SER A 286 9.40 19.03 -8.30
N GLU A 287 9.74 19.14 -7.02
CA GLU A 287 11.05 18.74 -6.49
C GLU A 287 11.07 17.30 -5.98
N VAL A 288 9.90 16.71 -5.66
CA VAL A 288 9.82 15.32 -5.21
C VAL A 288 9.69 14.39 -6.42
N LYS A 289 10.68 13.54 -6.61
CA LYS A 289 10.77 12.63 -7.75
C LYS A 289 10.31 11.23 -7.38
N GLU A 290 9.69 10.54 -8.31
CA GLU A 290 9.43 9.09 -8.21
C GLU A 290 10.71 8.34 -8.60
N LEU A 291 11.07 7.30 -7.85
CA LEU A 291 12.18 6.42 -8.22
C LEU A 291 11.71 5.50 -9.36
N GLU A 292 12.45 5.52 -10.48
CA GLU A 292 12.09 4.75 -11.67
C GLU A 292 12.11 3.23 -11.42
N PRO A 293 11.26 2.44 -12.12
CA PRO A 293 11.26 0.98 -12.04
C PRO A 293 12.65 0.39 -12.32
N GLY A 294 13.06 -0.58 -11.50
CA GLY A 294 14.35 -1.26 -11.63
C GLY A 294 15.56 -0.43 -11.19
N SER A 295 15.35 0.77 -10.67
CA SER A 295 16.42 1.68 -10.24
C SER A 295 16.66 1.65 -8.75
N ALA A 296 17.86 2.04 -8.33
CA ALA A 296 18.18 2.34 -6.95
C ALA A 296 18.73 3.76 -6.79
N ILE A 297 18.29 4.44 -5.73
CA ILE A 297 19.00 5.61 -5.20
C ILE A 297 20.06 5.11 -4.23
N ILE A 298 21.29 5.53 -4.42
CA ILE A 298 22.45 5.18 -3.61
C ILE A 298 23.04 6.46 -3.02
N ILE A 299 23.22 6.46 -1.71
CA ILE A 299 23.72 7.60 -0.94
C ILE A 299 24.99 7.13 -0.25
N LYS A 300 26.14 7.65 -0.68
CA LYS A 300 27.44 7.33 -0.08
C LYS A 300 27.63 8.11 1.24
N ARG A 301 28.47 7.58 2.13
CA ARG A 301 28.85 8.25 3.38
C ARG A 301 29.34 9.69 3.15
N ASN A 302 30.10 9.93 2.10
CA ASN A 302 30.61 11.26 1.74
C ASN A 302 29.57 12.23 1.17
N GLY A 303 28.29 11.85 1.13
CA GLY A 303 27.19 12.68 0.64
C GLY A 303 26.96 12.59 -0.88
N LYS A 304 27.75 11.83 -1.63
CA LYS A 304 27.49 11.62 -3.07
C LYS A 304 26.22 10.80 -3.25
N ILE A 305 25.30 11.31 -4.07
CA ILE A 305 24.02 10.66 -4.38
C ILE A 305 24.04 10.29 -5.87
N SER A 306 23.64 9.06 -6.17
CA SER A 306 23.39 8.58 -7.53
C SER A 306 22.08 7.83 -7.63
N VAL A 307 21.45 7.89 -8.80
CA VAL A 307 20.30 7.03 -9.15
C VAL A 307 20.78 6.17 -10.32
N SER A 308 20.81 4.86 -10.08
CA SER A 308 21.40 3.89 -11.02
C SER A 308 20.39 2.81 -11.39
N GLN A 309 20.43 2.37 -12.65
CA GLN A 309 19.64 1.25 -13.13
C GLN A 309 20.25 -0.07 -12.65
N ILE A 310 19.56 -0.78 -11.79
CA ILE A 310 20.01 -2.07 -11.22
C ILE A 310 19.45 -3.26 -12.00
N LYS A 311 18.18 -3.18 -12.39
CA LYS A 311 17.51 -4.15 -13.28
C LYS A 311 16.91 -3.41 -14.45
N GLN A 312 16.89 -4.03 -15.62
CA GLN A 312 16.17 -3.45 -16.75
C GLN A 312 14.67 -3.31 -16.40
N PRO A 313 14.07 -2.14 -16.60
CA PRO A 313 12.62 -1.99 -16.37
C PRO A 313 11.86 -2.92 -17.30
N SER A 314 10.72 -3.40 -16.81
CA SER A 314 9.79 -4.16 -17.65
C SER A 314 9.39 -3.32 -18.87
N PRO A 315 9.28 -3.93 -20.07
CA PRO A 315 8.78 -3.23 -21.26
C PRO A 315 7.35 -2.68 -21.08
N LYS A 316 6.60 -3.25 -20.14
CA LYS A 316 5.28 -2.79 -19.69
C LYS A 316 5.30 -2.71 -18.17
N PRO A 317 5.73 -1.58 -17.58
CA PRO A 317 5.67 -1.40 -16.13
C PRO A 317 4.25 -1.57 -15.62
N ALA A 318 4.11 -2.24 -14.49
CA ALA A 318 2.81 -2.57 -13.91
C ALA A 318 2.70 -1.96 -12.51
N LYS A 319 2.80 -0.62 -12.43
CA LYS A 319 2.57 0.12 -11.20
C LYS A 319 1.17 -0.20 -10.67
N CYS A 320 1.05 -0.52 -9.39
CA CYS A 320 -0.19 -0.98 -8.78
C CYS A 320 -1.32 0.07 -8.91
N SER A 321 -2.42 -0.29 -9.57
CA SER A 321 -3.60 0.56 -9.67
C SER A 321 -4.36 0.67 -8.34
N PHE A 322 -4.26 -0.34 -7.47
CA PHE A 322 -4.93 -0.34 -6.18
C PHE A 322 -4.30 0.67 -5.20
N GLU A 323 -3.03 1.00 -5.38
CA GLU A 323 -2.40 2.15 -4.71
C GLU A 323 -3.16 3.45 -5.01
N ARG A 324 -3.62 3.63 -6.24
CA ARG A 324 -4.35 4.83 -6.67
C ARG A 324 -5.78 4.85 -6.12
N ILE A 325 -6.44 3.70 -6.12
CA ILE A 325 -7.81 3.54 -5.65
C ILE A 325 -7.90 3.68 -4.12
N TYR A 326 -7.00 3.02 -3.38
CA TYR A 326 -7.18 2.81 -1.95
C TYR A 326 -5.98 3.18 -1.07
N PHE A 327 -4.78 2.56 -1.27
CA PHE A 327 -3.72 2.58 -0.26
C PHE A 327 -3.03 3.92 -0.08
N SER A 328 -2.67 4.56 -1.18
CA SER A 328 -1.94 5.83 -1.12
C SER A 328 -2.84 6.99 -0.68
N ARG A 329 -2.23 8.02 -0.13
CA ARG A 329 -2.95 9.18 0.38
C ARG A 329 -3.69 9.93 -0.72
N GLY A 330 -4.98 10.16 -0.51
CA GLY A 330 -5.80 10.99 -1.42
C GLY A 330 -5.45 12.48 -1.43
N THR A 331 -4.47 12.91 -0.63
CA THR A 331 -3.91 14.27 -0.66
C THR A 331 -2.76 14.43 -1.66
N ASP A 332 -2.33 13.35 -2.31
CA ASP A 332 -1.44 13.43 -3.47
C ASP A 332 -2.20 14.02 -4.67
N ALA A 333 -1.59 14.97 -5.37
CA ALA A 333 -2.26 15.70 -6.44
C ALA A 333 -2.77 14.79 -7.57
N ASP A 334 -1.95 13.84 -8.02
CA ASP A 334 -2.33 12.92 -9.09
C ASP A 334 -3.41 11.95 -8.62
N ILE A 335 -3.25 11.39 -7.41
CA ILE A 335 -4.23 10.45 -6.81
C ILE A 335 -5.58 11.13 -6.59
N TYR A 336 -5.57 12.39 -6.18
CA TYR A 336 -6.78 13.17 -6.00
C TYR A 336 -7.58 13.26 -7.31
N GLU A 337 -6.92 13.67 -8.39
CA GLU A 337 -7.57 13.79 -9.70
C GLU A 337 -7.99 12.41 -10.27
N GLU A 338 -7.18 11.38 -10.08
CA GLU A 338 -7.51 10.01 -10.51
C GLU A 338 -8.74 9.45 -9.78
N ARG A 339 -8.82 9.59 -8.46
CA ARG A 339 -10.01 9.18 -7.67
C ARG A 339 -11.25 9.96 -8.09
N LYS A 340 -11.08 11.26 -8.34
CA LYS A 340 -12.15 12.12 -8.85
C LYS A 340 -12.62 11.65 -10.24
N ALA A 341 -11.69 11.30 -11.13
CA ALA A 341 -11.99 10.76 -12.46
C ALA A 341 -12.72 9.41 -12.37
N LEU A 342 -12.33 8.51 -11.46
CA LEU A 342 -13.03 7.25 -11.22
C LEU A 342 -14.50 7.49 -10.83
N GLY A 343 -14.76 8.46 -9.96
CA GLY A 343 -16.12 8.85 -9.58
C GLY A 343 -16.93 9.42 -10.75
N LYS A 344 -16.31 10.20 -11.64
CA LYS A 344 -16.98 10.70 -12.85
C LYS A 344 -17.31 9.56 -13.84
N LEU A 345 -16.38 8.64 -14.02
CA LEU A 345 -16.49 7.59 -15.03
C LEU A 345 -17.53 6.50 -14.67
N ILE A 346 -17.83 6.29 -13.38
CA ILE A 346 -18.90 5.37 -12.97
C ILE A 346 -20.29 5.97 -13.13
N CYS A 347 -20.41 7.31 -13.20
CA CYS A 347 -21.69 8.02 -13.19
C CYS A 347 -22.70 7.53 -14.25
N PRO A 348 -22.35 7.24 -15.51
CA PRO A 348 -23.33 6.75 -16.51
C PRO A 348 -24.02 5.46 -16.07
N ARG A 349 -23.28 4.52 -15.45
CA ARG A 349 -23.84 3.26 -14.94
C ARG A 349 -24.75 3.50 -13.73
N VAL A 350 -24.37 4.42 -12.87
CA VAL A 350 -25.19 4.80 -11.70
C VAL A 350 -26.48 5.49 -12.16
N LEU A 351 -26.43 6.39 -13.15
CA LEU A 351 -27.60 7.03 -13.73
C LEU A 351 -28.56 5.99 -14.34
N GLN A 352 -28.05 4.99 -15.04
CA GLN A 352 -28.84 3.88 -15.54
C GLN A 352 -29.50 3.08 -14.40
N ALA A 353 -28.76 2.80 -13.33
CA ALA A 353 -29.26 2.07 -12.17
C ALA A 353 -30.42 2.79 -11.45
N ILE A 354 -30.50 4.11 -11.51
CA ILE A 354 -31.59 4.91 -10.93
C ILE A 354 -32.64 5.32 -11.98
N ASP A 355 -32.64 4.67 -13.16
CA ASP A 355 -33.56 5.02 -14.28
C ASP A 355 -33.53 6.51 -14.65
N TYR A 356 -32.36 7.16 -14.48
CA TYR A 356 -32.12 8.59 -14.71
C TYR A 356 -32.96 9.55 -13.83
N ASP A 357 -33.57 9.05 -12.76
CA ASP A 357 -34.39 9.83 -11.83
C ASP A 357 -33.53 10.62 -10.83
N ILE A 358 -32.91 11.71 -11.27
CA ILE A 358 -32.11 12.57 -10.40
C ILE A 358 -32.97 13.28 -9.34
N LYS A 359 -34.20 13.65 -9.68
CA LYS A 359 -35.10 14.43 -8.81
C LYS A 359 -35.40 13.68 -7.50
N ASN A 360 -35.53 12.36 -7.59
CA ASN A 360 -35.81 11.48 -6.47
C ASN A 360 -34.59 10.63 -6.10
N THR A 361 -33.39 11.22 -6.17
CA THR A 361 -32.14 10.51 -5.83
C THR A 361 -31.31 11.33 -4.86
N VAL A 362 -30.88 10.67 -3.78
CA VAL A 362 -29.86 11.14 -2.85
C VAL A 362 -28.57 10.43 -3.14
N ILE A 363 -27.47 11.18 -3.29
CA ILE A 363 -26.14 10.62 -3.47
C ILE A 363 -25.27 10.86 -2.24
N SER A 364 -24.52 9.85 -1.84
CA SER A 364 -23.64 9.86 -0.67
C SER A 364 -22.42 8.96 -0.91
N TYR A 365 -21.60 8.77 0.12
CA TYR A 365 -20.44 7.89 0.06
C TYR A 365 -20.24 7.13 1.37
N ILE A 366 -19.46 6.07 1.31
CA ILE A 366 -19.01 5.32 2.49
C ILE A 366 -17.69 5.91 2.97
N PRO A 367 -17.63 6.48 4.19
CA PRO A 367 -16.39 7.08 4.71
C PRO A 367 -15.27 6.03 4.87
N ASN A 368 -13.98 6.39 4.65
CA ASN A 368 -13.47 7.73 4.36
C ASN A 368 -12.85 7.82 2.94
N THR A 369 -12.31 6.73 2.39
CA THR A 369 -11.48 6.72 1.16
C THR A 369 -12.27 7.14 -0.07
N ALA A 370 -13.55 6.79 -0.13
CA ALA A 370 -14.44 7.10 -1.26
C ALA A 370 -14.82 8.60 -1.39
N SER A 371 -14.45 9.45 -0.44
CA SER A 371 -14.86 10.87 -0.41
C SER A 371 -14.48 11.64 -1.67
N VAL A 372 -13.29 11.40 -2.24
CA VAL A 372 -12.81 12.07 -3.45
C VAL A 372 -13.54 11.53 -4.70
N ALA A 373 -13.76 10.22 -4.78
CA ALA A 373 -14.56 9.62 -5.86
C ALA A 373 -16.01 10.14 -5.82
N PHE A 374 -16.56 10.31 -4.63
CA PHE A 374 -17.88 10.93 -4.46
C PHE A 374 -17.95 12.35 -5.05
N GLN A 375 -16.92 13.19 -4.84
CA GLN A 375 -16.90 14.52 -5.45
C GLN A 375 -16.96 14.43 -6.97
N GLY A 376 -16.19 13.52 -7.58
CA GLY A 376 -16.22 13.30 -9.03
C GLY A 376 -17.59 12.84 -9.52
N MET A 377 -18.22 11.89 -8.83
CA MET A 377 -19.56 11.44 -9.15
C MET A 377 -20.59 12.58 -9.02
N ALA A 378 -20.51 13.38 -7.96
CA ALA A 378 -21.40 14.50 -7.73
C ALA A 378 -21.25 15.61 -8.79
N GLU A 379 -20.04 15.87 -9.29
CA GLU A 379 -19.82 16.77 -10.44
C GLU A 379 -20.49 16.20 -11.70
N ALA A 380 -20.28 14.92 -12.01
CA ALA A 380 -20.89 14.29 -13.19
C ALA A 380 -22.43 14.27 -13.13
N PHE A 381 -23.02 14.05 -11.96
CA PHE A 381 -24.46 14.20 -11.76
C PHE A 381 -24.95 15.65 -12.02
N THR A 382 -24.17 16.64 -11.58
CA THR A 382 -24.47 18.06 -11.84
C THR A 382 -24.39 18.37 -13.34
N ASP A 383 -23.37 17.89 -14.02
CA ASP A 383 -23.20 18.07 -15.47
C ASP A 383 -24.37 17.44 -16.23
N TYR A 384 -24.79 16.23 -15.85
CA TYR A 384 -25.95 15.59 -16.43
C TYR A 384 -27.24 16.40 -16.16
N ALA A 385 -27.48 16.86 -14.92
CA ALA A 385 -28.63 17.70 -14.58
C ALA A 385 -28.66 18.98 -15.41
N ASN A 386 -27.52 19.63 -15.61
CA ASN A 386 -27.40 20.84 -16.43
C ASN A 386 -27.71 20.56 -17.92
N GLN A 387 -27.26 19.40 -18.45
CA GLN A 387 -27.62 18.98 -19.80
C GLN A 387 -29.13 18.77 -19.94
N GLN A 388 -29.80 18.16 -18.95
CA GLN A 388 -31.25 17.99 -18.97
C GLN A 388 -31.99 19.34 -18.88
N LYS A 389 -31.50 20.30 -18.05
CA LYS A 389 -32.03 21.66 -18.00
C LYS A 389 -31.95 22.36 -19.36
N ILE A 390 -30.79 22.30 -20.01
CA ILE A 390 -30.59 22.88 -21.34
C ILE A 390 -31.56 22.29 -22.36
N LYS A 391 -31.71 20.94 -22.36
CA LYS A 391 -32.67 20.26 -23.25
C LYS A 391 -34.12 20.71 -22.96
N ALA A 392 -34.50 20.81 -21.68
CA ALA A 392 -35.84 21.26 -21.28
C ALA A 392 -36.12 22.72 -21.68
N ILE A 393 -35.16 23.62 -21.54
CA ILE A 393 -35.26 25.02 -21.97
C ILE A 393 -35.42 25.09 -23.50
N LEU A 394 -34.58 24.39 -24.25
CA LEU A 394 -34.64 24.39 -25.72
C LEU A 394 -35.95 23.79 -26.24
N ALA A 395 -36.45 22.75 -25.62
CA ALA A 395 -37.72 22.12 -25.98
C ALA A 395 -38.95 23.00 -25.71
N ASN A 396 -38.88 23.92 -24.74
CA ASN A 396 -39.96 24.80 -24.35
C ASN A 396 -39.73 26.26 -24.78
N LYS A 397 -38.83 26.50 -25.72
CA LYS A 397 -38.32 27.84 -26.08
C LYS A 397 -39.42 28.89 -26.30
N ASP A 398 -40.52 28.50 -26.95
CA ASP A 398 -41.61 29.41 -27.33
C ASP A 398 -42.65 29.60 -26.19
N ASN A 399 -42.57 28.85 -25.11
CA ASN A 399 -43.51 28.82 -23.99
C ASN A 399 -42.85 28.93 -22.61
N LEU A 400 -41.65 29.53 -22.54
CA LEU A 400 -40.92 29.74 -21.30
C LEU A 400 -41.49 30.94 -20.54
N ASP A 401 -41.92 30.70 -19.32
CA ASP A 401 -42.23 31.68 -18.31
C ASP A 401 -41.35 31.49 -17.06
N GLU A 402 -41.48 32.39 -16.09
CA GLU A 402 -40.67 32.35 -14.87
C GLU A 402 -40.96 31.11 -14.03
N GLU A 403 -42.17 30.62 -14.00
CA GLU A 403 -42.55 29.42 -13.24
C GLU A 403 -41.94 28.16 -13.83
N LYS A 404 -41.99 28.00 -15.14
CA LYS A 404 -41.34 26.87 -15.84
C LYS A 404 -39.82 26.91 -15.69
N LEU A 405 -39.22 28.11 -15.77
CA LEU A 405 -37.80 28.27 -15.53
C LEU A 405 -37.43 27.84 -14.10
N LYS A 406 -38.20 28.27 -13.09
CA LYS A 406 -38.00 27.85 -11.71
C LYS A 406 -38.13 26.34 -11.54
N GLU A 407 -39.13 25.73 -12.17
CA GLU A 407 -39.30 24.27 -12.16
C GLU A 407 -38.07 23.54 -12.78
N ILE A 408 -37.62 23.97 -13.96
CA ILE A 408 -36.43 23.39 -14.61
C ILE A 408 -35.19 23.52 -13.71
N PHE A 409 -35.00 24.67 -13.07
CA PHE A 409 -33.86 24.91 -12.21
C PHE A 409 -33.91 24.14 -10.87
N THR A 410 -35.08 23.60 -10.44
CA THR A 410 -35.15 22.72 -9.27
C THR A 410 -34.46 21.38 -9.47
N LEU A 411 -34.18 20.98 -10.72
CA LEU A 411 -33.45 19.75 -11.01
C LEU A 411 -31.98 19.88 -10.60
N HIS A 412 -31.63 19.36 -9.45
CA HIS A 412 -30.24 19.30 -8.96
C HIS A 412 -30.04 18.00 -8.16
N PRO A 413 -28.82 17.42 -8.19
CA PRO A 413 -28.53 16.23 -7.38
C PRO A 413 -28.52 16.59 -5.89
N ARG A 414 -29.20 15.79 -5.08
CA ARG A 414 -29.22 15.92 -3.61
C ARG A 414 -27.99 15.18 -3.06
N ARG A 415 -27.09 15.94 -2.43
CA ARG A 415 -25.79 15.45 -1.90
C ARG A 415 -25.86 15.48 -0.38
N GLU A 416 -25.87 14.32 0.25
CA GLU A 416 -26.03 14.23 1.69
C GLU A 416 -24.96 13.34 2.32
N TYR A 417 -24.56 13.65 3.54
CA TYR A 417 -23.71 12.80 4.35
C TYR A 417 -24.61 11.78 5.07
N ILE A 418 -24.83 10.63 4.44
CA ILE A 418 -25.75 9.62 4.97
C ILE A 418 -25.02 8.69 5.95
N ALA A 419 -23.92 8.08 5.55
CA ALA A 419 -23.15 7.19 6.42
C ALA A 419 -22.06 7.96 7.15
N VAL A 420 -22.04 7.87 8.47
CA VAL A 420 -21.05 8.49 9.35
C VAL A 420 -20.34 7.41 10.13
N LYS A 421 -19.00 7.40 10.08
CA LYS A 421 -18.20 6.42 10.82
C LYS A 421 -17.96 6.87 12.25
N ASP A 422 -18.43 6.11 13.23
CA ASP A 422 -18.12 6.35 14.65
C ASP A 422 -16.75 5.75 15.01
N VAL A 423 -15.77 6.64 15.22
CA VAL A 423 -14.37 6.26 15.51
C VAL A 423 -14.20 5.67 16.92
N LYS A 424 -15.12 5.95 17.86
CA LYS A 424 -14.98 5.56 19.28
C LYS A 424 -15.27 4.07 19.53
N LEU A 425 -16.05 3.40 18.70
CA LEU A 425 -16.41 1.99 18.90
C LEU A 425 -15.29 0.99 18.58
N ARG A 426 -14.13 1.43 18.10
CA ARG A 426 -13.01 0.55 17.72
C ARG A 426 -12.26 -0.11 18.89
N THR A 427 -12.38 0.38 20.11
CA THR A 427 -11.48 0.07 21.23
C THR A 427 -12.00 -0.96 22.23
N PHE A 428 -13.21 -1.46 22.12
CA PHE A 428 -13.84 -2.26 23.18
C PHE A 428 -14.30 -3.67 22.82
N ILE A 429 -14.03 -4.19 21.60
CA ILE A 429 -14.54 -5.50 21.18
C ILE A 429 -13.54 -6.60 21.47
N THR A 430 -13.82 -7.46 22.44
CA THR A 430 -12.94 -8.53 22.89
C THR A 430 -13.44 -9.97 22.65
N GLN A 431 -14.64 -10.21 22.13
CA GLN A 431 -15.17 -11.58 21.90
C GLN A 431 -15.84 -11.75 20.55
N ASP A 432 -15.61 -12.91 19.89
CA ASP A 432 -16.06 -13.17 18.52
C ASP A 432 -17.58 -13.33 18.36
N SER A 433 -18.30 -13.73 19.39
CA SER A 433 -19.78 -13.92 19.35
C SER A 433 -20.60 -12.62 19.41
N GLU A 434 -20.02 -11.54 19.92
CA GLU A 434 -20.65 -10.21 19.98
C GLU A 434 -20.27 -9.32 18.79
N ARG A 435 -19.37 -9.81 17.92
CA ARG A 435 -18.81 -9.07 16.80
C ARG A 435 -19.84 -8.73 15.72
N ASP A 436 -20.76 -9.63 15.45
CA ASP A 436 -21.77 -9.44 14.38
C ASP A 436 -22.81 -8.37 14.73
N ASP A 437 -23.20 -8.27 15.99
CA ASP A 437 -24.13 -7.23 16.46
C ASP A 437 -23.46 -5.85 16.54
N MET A 438 -22.19 -5.79 16.92
CA MET A 438 -21.42 -4.54 17.01
C MET A 438 -20.94 -4.02 15.65
N VAL A 439 -20.72 -4.87 14.66
CA VAL A 439 -20.43 -4.46 13.27
C VAL A 439 -21.58 -3.65 12.69
N ALA A 440 -22.83 -3.93 13.08
CA ALA A 440 -23.99 -3.16 12.70
C ALA A 440 -24.00 -1.72 13.27
N HIS A 441 -23.20 -1.43 14.31
CA HIS A 441 -23.14 -0.12 14.97
C HIS A 441 -21.87 0.70 14.67
N VAL A 442 -20.98 0.22 13.80
CA VAL A 442 -19.76 0.95 13.38
C VAL A 442 -20.09 2.21 12.57
N TYR A 443 -21.23 2.19 11.91
CA TYR A 443 -21.74 3.34 11.16
C TYR A 443 -23.02 3.86 11.81
N ASP A 444 -23.11 5.17 11.88
CA ASP A 444 -24.36 5.89 12.14
C ASP A 444 -24.92 6.43 10.81
N VAL A 445 -26.19 6.80 10.79
CA VAL A 445 -26.84 7.35 9.60
C VAL A 445 -27.56 8.64 9.90
N THR A 446 -27.54 9.55 8.95
CA THR A 446 -28.27 10.81 9.03
C THR A 446 -29.74 10.58 8.65
N TYR A 447 -30.63 10.59 9.63
CA TYR A 447 -32.06 10.44 9.43
C TYR A 447 -32.72 11.69 8.83
N GLY A 448 -33.87 11.52 8.16
CA GLY A 448 -34.70 12.61 7.64
C GLY A 448 -34.21 13.21 6.30
N GLN A 449 -33.12 12.73 5.73
CA GLN A 449 -32.61 13.20 4.44
C GLN A 449 -33.13 12.38 3.24
N VAL A 450 -33.62 11.18 3.49
CA VAL A 450 -34.21 10.29 2.48
C VAL A 450 -35.73 10.28 2.66
N ARG A 451 -36.49 10.51 1.58
CA ARG A 451 -37.94 10.39 1.59
C ARG A 451 -38.30 8.93 1.42
N GLU A 452 -38.96 8.38 2.43
CA GLU A 452 -39.35 6.97 2.51
C GLU A 452 -40.16 6.53 1.29
N TYR A 453 -39.78 5.41 0.69
CA TYR A 453 -40.38 4.76 -0.48
C TYR A 453 -40.43 5.60 -1.77
N VAL A 454 -39.80 6.79 -1.77
CA VAL A 454 -39.74 7.70 -2.91
C VAL A 454 -38.35 7.80 -3.47
N ASP A 455 -37.36 8.04 -2.59
CA ASP A 455 -35.99 8.33 -3.01
C ASP A 455 -35.17 7.07 -3.33
N ASN A 456 -34.40 7.13 -4.39
CA ASN A 456 -33.24 6.26 -4.57
C ASN A 456 -32.09 6.76 -3.69
N LEU A 457 -31.38 5.88 -3.04
CA LEU A 457 -30.18 6.19 -2.27
C LEU A 457 -28.96 5.57 -2.97
N VAL A 458 -28.10 6.41 -3.49
CA VAL A 458 -26.83 6.01 -4.11
C VAL A 458 -25.69 6.25 -3.14
N VAL A 459 -24.91 5.22 -2.84
CA VAL A 459 -23.68 5.34 -2.06
C VAL A 459 -22.49 4.82 -2.86
N ILE A 460 -21.42 5.63 -2.93
CA ILE A 460 -20.17 5.18 -3.58
C ILE A 460 -19.17 4.72 -2.53
N ASP A 461 -18.53 3.57 -2.80
CA ASP A 461 -17.38 3.05 -2.06
C ASP A 461 -16.13 3.01 -2.96
N ASP A 462 -14.96 2.90 -2.35
CA ASP A 462 -13.70 2.79 -3.10
C ASP A 462 -13.58 1.43 -3.79
N SER A 463 -13.91 0.33 -3.10
CA SER A 463 -13.84 -1.03 -3.62
C SER A 463 -14.68 -2.01 -2.79
N ILE A 464 -15.13 -3.08 -3.41
CA ILE A 464 -15.87 -4.17 -2.76
C ILE A 464 -15.07 -5.46 -2.91
N VAL A 465 -14.58 -6.02 -1.79
CA VAL A 465 -13.75 -7.23 -1.78
C VAL A 465 -14.55 -8.44 -1.31
N ARG A 466 -14.97 -8.47 -0.05
CA ARG A 466 -15.62 -9.64 0.59
C ARG A 466 -17.14 -9.58 0.58
N GLY A 467 -17.71 -8.37 0.59
CA GLY A 467 -19.14 -8.14 0.64
C GLY A 467 -19.80 -8.39 2.01
N THR A 468 -19.05 -8.90 3.00
CA THR A 468 -19.57 -9.19 4.35
C THR A 468 -20.06 -7.95 5.06
N THR A 469 -19.28 -6.88 5.07
CA THR A 469 -19.66 -5.61 5.70
C THR A 469 -20.85 -4.95 4.99
N LEU A 470 -20.92 -5.08 3.65
CA LEU A 470 -22.07 -4.61 2.90
C LEU A 470 -23.35 -5.33 3.35
N LYS A 471 -23.32 -6.67 3.39
CA LYS A 471 -24.47 -7.49 3.76
C LYS A 471 -24.88 -7.32 5.23
N GLN A 472 -23.91 -7.39 6.14
CA GLN A 472 -24.20 -7.43 7.59
C GLN A 472 -24.52 -6.06 8.17
N SER A 473 -23.92 -4.99 7.61
CA SER A 473 -24.01 -3.65 8.19
C SER A 473 -24.62 -2.63 7.24
N ILE A 474 -23.93 -2.32 6.14
CA ILE A 474 -24.23 -1.12 5.34
C ILE A 474 -25.62 -1.19 4.71
N VAL A 475 -25.96 -2.27 4.02
CA VAL A 475 -27.29 -2.39 3.37
C VAL A 475 -28.41 -2.33 4.39
N ARG A 476 -28.28 -3.00 5.55
CA ARG A 476 -29.28 -2.97 6.62
C ARG A 476 -29.47 -1.59 7.24
N ILE A 477 -28.37 -0.86 7.46
CA ILE A 477 -28.43 0.50 8.04
C ILE A 477 -29.06 1.47 7.05
N LEU A 478 -28.72 1.38 5.76
CA LEU A 478 -29.30 2.22 4.73
C LEU A 478 -30.79 1.92 4.50
N ASP A 479 -31.21 0.66 4.61
CA ASP A 479 -32.62 0.26 4.51
C ASP A 479 -33.51 0.87 5.61
N ARG A 480 -32.94 1.14 6.81
CA ARG A 480 -33.65 1.83 7.91
C ARG A 480 -34.13 3.23 7.53
N LEU A 481 -33.54 3.86 6.53
CA LEU A 481 -33.96 5.17 6.02
C LEU A 481 -35.17 5.08 5.06
N GLY A 482 -35.65 3.88 4.76
CA GLY A 482 -36.77 3.61 3.89
C GLY A 482 -36.60 4.00 2.41
N PRO A 483 -35.44 3.91 1.77
CA PRO A 483 -35.31 4.27 0.37
C PRO A 483 -36.11 3.30 -0.52
N LYS A 484 -36.59 3.78 -1.66
CA LYS A 484 -37.19 2.95 -2.70
C LYS A 484 -36.16 1.94 -3.28
N LYS A 485 -34.93 2.41 -3.46
CA LYS A 485 -33.81 1.64 -4.01
C LYS A 485 -32.51 2.07 -3.38
N ILE A 486 -31.61 1.10 -3.12
CA ILE A 486 -30.23 1.31 -2.69
C ILE A 486 -29.33 0.92 -3.85
N VAL A 487 -28.52 1.87 -4.32
CA VAL A 487 -27.48 1.62 -5.33
C VAL A 487 -26.11 1.77 -4.66
N ILE A 488 -25.33 0.69 -4.65
CA ILE A 488 -23.97 0.69 -4.13
C ILE A 488 -23.02 0.72 -5.32
N ALA A 489 -22.30 1.82 -5.46
CA ALA A 489 -21.35 2.04 -6.55
C ALA A 489 -19.92 1.80 -6.07
N SER A 490 -19.16 0.91 -6.73
CA SER A 490 -17.73 0.72 -6.48
C SER A 490 -16.92 1.54 -7.48
N SER A 491 -16.06 2.44 -7.00
CA SER A 491 -15.18 3.21 -7.89
C SER A 491 -14.10 2.33 -8.56
N ALA A 492 -13.83 1.15 -8.00
CA ALA A 492 -12.99 0.11 -8.60
C ALA A 492 -13.79 -0.90 -9.43
N PRO A 493 -13.17 -1.59 -10.40
CA PRO A 493 -13.72 -2.81 -11.00
C PRO A 493 -13.89 -3.95 -9.99
N GLN A 494 -14.53 -5.05 -10.40
CA GLN A 494 -14.67 -6.26 -9.57
C GLN A 494 -13.30 -6.86 -9.25
N ILE A 495 -12.99 -7.04 -7.96
CA ILE A 495 -11.77 -7.71 -7.52
C ILE A 495 -11.98 -9.21 -7.63
N ARG A 496 -11.28 -9.84 -8.56
CA ARG A 496 -11.45 -11.25 -8.97
C ARG A 496 -10.28 -12.15 -8.58
N TYR A 497 -9.07 -11.58 -8.48
CA TYR A 497 -7.84 -12.36 -8.32
C TYR A 497 -7.03 -11.90 -7.10
N PRO A 498 -6.33 -12.83 -6.43
CA PRO A 498 -5.56 -12.51 -5.23
C PRO A 498 -4.35 -11.61 -5.54
N ASP A 499 -3.90 -10.89 -4.53
CA ASP A 499 -2.59 -10.26 -4.54
C ASP A 499 -1.50 -11.25 -4.13
N CYS A 500 -0.31 -11.04 -4.67
CA CYS A 500 0.90 -11.77 -4.28
C CYS A 500 2.11 -10.83 -4.09
N TYR A 501 1.87 -9.52 -4.02
CA TYR A 501 2.92 -8.50 -3.92
C TYR A 501 2.89 -7.71 -2.61
N GLY A 502 2.16 -8.19 -1.59
CA GLY A 502 2.23 -7.68 -0.22
C GLY A 502 0.92 -7.15 0.36
N ILE A 503 -0.20 -7.24 -0.38
CA ILE A 503 -1.53 -6.90 0.13
C ILE A 503 -2.21 -8.17 0.69
N ASP A 504 -2.94 -8.06 1.80
CA ASP A 504 -3.65 -9.19 2.41
C ASP A 504 -4.96 -9.54 1.66
N MET A 505 -4.80 -9.89 0.41
CA MET A 505 -5.88 -10.40 -0.46
C MET A 505 -5.42 -11.71 -1.10
N SER A 506 -5.11 -12.72 -0.29
CA SER A 506 -4.46 -13.96 -0.75
C SER A 506 -5.41 -15.15 -0.93
N ARG A 507 -6.66 -15.07 -0.46
CA ARG A 507 -7.62 -16.18 -0.47
C ARG A 507 -8.75 -15.91 -1.44
N LEU A 508 -8.90 -16.73 -2.46
CA LEU A 508 -9.99 -16.58 -3.45
C LEU A 508 -11.38 -16.69 -2.83
N GLY A 509 -11.59 -17.61 -1.88
CA GLY A 509 -12.87 -17.77 -1.19
C GLY A 509 -13.36 -16.55 -0.41
N ASP A 510 -12.48 -15.61 -0.11
CA ASP A 510 -12.84 -14.35 0.54
C ASP A 510 -13.45 -13.34 -0.46
N PHE A 511 -13.29 -13.50 -1.77
CA PHE A 511 -13.74 -12.53 -2.77
C PHE A 511 -15.19 -12.76 -3.17
N ILE A 512 -16.00 -11.70 -3.03
CA ILE A 512 -17.43 -11.78 -3.40
C ILE A 512 -17.62 -12.06 -4.90
N ALA A 513 -16.76 -11.50 -5.76
CA ALA A 513 -16.83 -11.75 -7.20
C ALA A 513 -16.47 -13.20 -7.55
N PHE A 514 -15.54 -13.82 -6.83
CA PHE A 514 -15.24 -15.24 -6.98
C PHE A 514 -16.40 -16.11 -6.53
N ASN A 515 -16.96 -15.84 -5.36
CA ASN A 515 -18.12 -16.57 -4.84
C ASN A 515 -19.33 -16.44 -5.76
N ALA A 516 -19.55 -15.26 -6.36
CA ALA A 516 -20.59 -15.03 -7.35
C ALA A 516 -20.38 -15.87 -8.62
N ALA A 517 -19.15 -15.92 -9.15
CA ALA A 517 -18.84 -16.74 -10.32
C ALA A 517 -19.01 -18.25 -10.03
N ILE A 518 -18.58 -18.73 -8.87
CA ILE A 518 -18.80 -20.13 -8.45
C ILE A 518 -20.29 -20.45 -8.30
N ALA A 519 -21.08 -19.53 -7.74
CA ALA A 519 -22.54 -19.72 -7.63
C ALA A 519 -23.18 -19.81 -9.01
N LEU A 520 -22.86 -18.89 -9.92
CA LEU A 520 -23.36 -18.89 -11.30
C LEU A 520 -23.00 -20.18 -12.07
N LEU A 521 -21.77 -20.71 -11.92
CA LEU A 521 -21.38 -21.98 -12.53
C LEU A 521 -22.26 -23.14 -12.04
N LYS A 522 -22.56 -23.19 -10.74
CA LYS A 522 -23.41 -24.23 -10.15
C LYS A 522 -24.86 -24.11 -10.65
N GLU A 523 -25.41 -22.90 -10.64
CA GLU A 523 -26.79 -22.60 -11.07
C GLU A 523 -27.02 -22.91 -12.57
N ASN A 524 -26.01 -22.64 -13.40
CA ASN A 524 -26.09 -22.89 -14.85
C ASN A 524 -25.70 -24.33 -15.25
N GLY A 525 -25.51 -25.25 -14.30
CA GLY A 525 -25.13 -26.64 -14.59
C GLY A 525 -23.70 -26.80 -15.08
N GLN A 526 -22.84 -25.80 -14.91
CA GLN A 526 -21.44 -25.78 -15.39
C GLN A 526 -20.44 -26.08 -14.26
N ALA A 527 -20.87 -26.71 -13.15
CA ALA A 527 -20.01 -27.02 -12.01
C ALA A 527 -18.76 -27.83 -12.39
N GLY A 528 -18.82 -28.67 -13.43
CA GLY A 528 -17.67 -29.45 -13.93
C GLY A 528 -16.47 -28.59 -14.36
N LEU A 529 -16.67 -27.31 -14.70
CA LEU A 529 -15.57 -26.39 -15.00
C LEU A 529 -14.67 -26.14 -13.79
N ILE A 530 -15.24 -26.15 -12.56
CA ILE A 530 -14.49 -25.98 -11.31
C ILE A 530 -13.49 -27.13 -11.16
N ASP A 531 -13.92 -28.38 -11.42
CA ASP A 531 -13.06 -29.56 -11.36
C ASP A 531 -12.00 -29.56 -12.47
N GLU A 532 -12.36 -29.06 -13.65
CA GLU A 532 -11.43 -28.92 -14.77
C GLU A 532 -10.31 -27.93 -14.46
N VAL A 533 -10.66 -26.75 -13.97
CA VAL A 533 -9.68 -25.71 -13.57
C VAL A 533 -8.78 -26.22 -12.44
N TYR A 534 -9.33 -26.98 -11.48
CA TYR A 534 -8.51 -27.61 -10.44
C TYR A 534 -7.48 -28.58 -11.04
N ARG A 535 -7.91 -29.50 -11.91
CA ARG A 535 -6.99 -30.45 -12.57
C ARG A 535 -5.90 -29.73 -13.39
N LYS A 536 -6.27 -28.71 -14.16
CA LYS A 536 -5.33 -27.91 -14.95
C LYS A 536 -4.33 -27.18 -14.04
N SER A 537 -4.80 -26.56 -12.98
CA SER A 537 -3.94 -25.84 -12.00
C SER A 537 -2.99 -26.80 -11.30
N LYS A 538 -3.48 -27.97 -10.86
CA LYS A 538 -2.69 -29.01 -10.18
C LYS A 538 -1.60 -29.60 -11.07
N ALA A 539 -1.89 -29.80 -12.35
CA ALA A 539 -0.93 -30.33 -13.33
C ALA A 539 0.28 -29.39 -13.59
N GLN A 540 0.19 -28.13 -13.16
CA GLN A 540 1.27 -27.14 -13.34
C GLN A 540 2.13 -26.91 -12.10
N GLU A 541 1.81 -27.48 -10.95
CA GLU A 541 2.50 -27.18 -9.68
C GLU A 541 4.03 -27.30 -9.78
N ASN A 542 4.52 -28.27 -10.57
CA ASN A 542 5.95 -28.55 -10.72
C ASN A 542 6.56 -28.01 -12.02
N LYS A 543 5.83 -27.22 -12.81
CA LYS A 543 6.38 -26.60 -14.02
C LYS A 543 7.27 -25.41 -13.68
N PRO A 544 8.23 -25.08 -14.54
CA PRO A 544 8.92 -23.79 -14.47
C PRO A 544 7.91 -22.65 -14.41
N LYS A 545 8.13 -21.68 -13.55
CA LYS A 545 7.16 -20.58 -13.30
C LYS A 545 6.82 -19.78 -14.57
N GLU A 546 7.76 -19.69 -15.50
CA GLU A 546 7.60 -19.00 -16.79
C GLU A 546 6.62 -19.70 -17.73
N GLU A 547 6.34 -21.00 -17.51
CA GLU A 547 5.41 -21.82 -18.30
C GLU A 547 4.01 -21.93 -17.66
N ILE A 548 3.85 -21.38 -16.44
CA ILE A 548 2.59 -21.48 -15.70
C ILE A 548 1.57 -20.48 -16.25
N VAL A 549 0.39 -20.99 -16.60
CA VAL A 549 -0.76 -20.23 -17.09
C VAL A 549 -1.77 -20.03 -15.96
N ASN A 550 -2.37 -18.85 -15.85
CA ASN A 550 -3.47 -18.58 -14.93
C ASN A 550 -4.77 -19.21 -15.43
N TYR A 551 -5.08 -20.42 -15.01
CA TYR A 551 -6.34 -21.10 -15.36
C TYR A 551 -7.55 -20.62 -14.56
N VAL A 552 -7.37 -19.86 -13.47
CA VAL A 552 -8.48 -19.30 -12.69
C VAL A 552 -9.32 -18.32 -13.52
N LYS A 553 -8.77 -17.78 -14.59
CA LYS A 553 -9.52 -16.96 -15.56
C LYS A 553 -10.71 -17.69 -16.17
N GLU A 554 -10.62 -19.01 -16.35
CA GLU A 554 -11.69 -19.83 -16.93
C GLU A 554 -12.95 -19.85 -16.04
N ILE A 555 -12.82 -19.63 -14.72
CA ILE A 555 -13.96 -19.53 -13.78
C ILE A 555 -14.88 -18.35 -14.13
N TYR A 556 -14.32 -17.27 -14.63
CA TYR A 556 -15.07 -16.05 -14.98
C TYR A 556 -15.47 -15.97 -16.46
N ALA A 557 -14.80 -16.72 -17.31
CA ALA A 557 -14.96 -16.64 -18.76
C ALA A 557 -16.39 -16.87 -19.29
N PRO A 558 -17.25 -17.71 -18.67
CA PRO A 558 -18.63 -17.90 -19.14
C PRO A 558 -19.56 -16.71 -18.88
N PHE A 559 -19.15 -15.71 -18.10
CA PHE A 559 -20.04 -14.66 -17.59
C PHE A 559 -19.58 -13.26 -17.97
N THR A 560 -20.55 -12.39 -18.21
CA THR A 560 -20.28 -10.95 -18.34
C THR A 560 -20.10 -10.31 -16.95
N ASP A 561 -19.52 -9.11 -16.93
CA ASP A 561 -19.35 -8.33 -15.69
C ASP A 561 -20.70 -7.99 -15.06
N GLU A 562 -21.74 -7.76 -15.87
CA GLU A 562 -23.10 -7.49 -15.42
C GLU A 562 -23.75 -8.72 -14.76
N GLN A 563 -23.53 -9.92 -15.31
CA GLN A 563 -24.03 -11.16 -14.70
C GLN A 563 -23.39 -11.41 -13.34
N ILE A 564 -22.07 -11.20 -13.24
CA ILE A 564 -21.35 -11.31 -11.96
C ILE A 564 -21.83 -10.24 -10.97
N SER A 565 -22.01 -8.98 -11.40
CA SER A 565 -22.54 -7.89 -10.56
C SER A 565 -23.95 -8.19 -10.07
N GLY A 566 -24.81 -8.77 -10.92
CA GLY A 566 -26.15 -9.21 -10.54
C GLY A 566 -26.10 -10.28 -9.44
N LYS A 567 -25.26 -11.28 -9.58
CA LYS A 567 -25.07 -12.32 -8.55
C LYS A 567 -24.45 -11.76 -7.26
N ILE A 568 -23.50 -10.83 -7.35
CA ILE A 568 -22.98 -10.13 -6.18
C ILE A 568 -24.10 -9.40 -5.46
N THR A 569 -24.97 -8.69 -6.20
CA THR A 569 -26.14 -8.01 -5.62
C THR A 569 -27.01 -8.97 -4.82
N GLU A 570 -27.34 -10.15 -5.36
CA GLU A 570 -28.09 -11.18 -4.63
C GLU A 570 -27.37 -11.61 -3.35
N LEU A 571 -26.06 -11.88 -3.43
CA LEU A 571 -25.27 -12.38 -2.30
C LEU A 571 -25.12 -11.35 -1.16
N VAL A 572 -25.03 -10.05 -1.49
CA VAL A 572 -24.87 -8.97 -0.48
C VAL A 572 -26.21 -8.41 0.02
N THR A 573 -27.33 -8.77 -0.60
CA THR A 573 -28.65 -8.34 -0.19
C THR A 573 -29.14 -9.24 0.95
N PRO A 574 -29.45 -8.70 2.15
CA PRO A 574 -30.06 -9.47 3.23
C PRO A 574 -31.50 -9.83 2.91
N ASP A 575 -32.00 -10.96 3.45
CA ASP A 575 -33.37 -11.44 3.20
C ASP A 575 -34.47 -10.50 3.76
N ASN A 576 -34.16 -9.68 4.76
CA ASN A 576 -35.11 -8.89 5.53
C ASN A 576 -34.95 -7.38 5.28
N ILE A 577 -34.88 -6.95 4.02
CA ILE A 577 -34.84 -5.54 3.63
C ILE A 577 -36.00 -5.19 2.71
N ASN A 578 -36.43 -3.92 2.75
CA ASN A 578 -37.55 -3.42 1.96
C ASN A 578 -37.10 -2.80 0.64
N ALA A 579 -35.95 -2.19 0.62
CA ALA A 579 -35.40 -1.51 -0.54
C ALA A 579 -34.87 -2.50 -1.60
N LYS A 580 -35.14 -2.23 -2.88
CA LYS A 580 -34.46 -2.94 -3.96
C LYS A 580 -32.97 -2.55 -3.95
N THR A 581 -32.09 -3.53 -3.92
CA THR A 581 -30.63 -3.30 -3.92
C THR A 581 -30.04 -3.54 -5.30
N GLU A 582 -29.02 -2.76 -5.68
CA GLU A 582 -28.22 -2.97 -6.88
C GLU A 582 -26.76 -2.57 -6.63
N VAL A 583 -25.82 -3.40 -7.06
CA VAL A 583 -24.39 -3.13 -6.98
C VAL A 583 -23.82 -2.83 -8.36
N VAL A 584 -23.17 -1.68 -8.51
CA VAL A 584 -22.61 -1.17 -9.76
C VAL A 584 -21.10 -1.03 -9.62
N TYR A 585 -20.36 -1.58 -10.57
CA TYR A 585 -18.90 -1.49 -10.61
C TYR A 585 -18.41 -0.59 -11.75
N ASN A 586 -17.28 0.03 -11.53
CA ASN A 586 -16.54 0.67 -12.61
C ASN A 586 -15.96 -0.39 -13.56
N THR A 587 -15.54 0.02 -14.75
CA THR A 587 -14.92 -0.89 -15.74
C THR A 587 -13.40 -0.79 -15.70
N ILE A 588 -12.72 -1.80 -16.25
CA ILE A 588 -11.27 -1.80 -16.41
C ILE A 588 -10.82 -0.67 -17.35
N GLU A 589 -11.60 -0.39 -18.40
CA GLU A 589 -11.34 0.71 -19.34
C GLU A 589 -11.43 2.07 -18.62
N SER A 590 -12.43 2.24 -17.74
CA SER A 590 -12.55 3.44 -16.90
C SER A 590 -11.38 3.58 -15.95
N LEU A 591 -10.92 2.47 -15.35
CA LEU A 591 -9.74 2.47 -14.49
C LEU A 591 -8.49 2.93 -15.25
N HIS A 592 -8.23 2.37 -16.43
CA HIS A 592 -7.07 2.76 -17.24
C HIS A 592 -7.17 4.21 -17.75
N LYS A 593 -8.38 4.69 -18.01
CA LYS A 593 -8.59 6.09 -18.38
C LYS A 593 -8.35 7.05 -17.21
N ALA A 594 -8.75 6.66 -16.00
CA ALA A 594 -8.53 7.47 -14.81
C ALA A 594 -7.08 7.43 -14.32
N CYS A 595 -6.42 6.25 -14.39
CA CYS A 595 -5.08 5.99 -13.86
C CYS A 595 -4.13 5.51 -14.98
N PRO A 596 -3.81 6.33 -15.99
CA PRO A 596 -3.12 5.89 -17.22
C PRO A 596 -1.66 5.44 -16.96
N TYR A 597 -1.06 5.89 -15.86
CA TYR A 597 0.33 5.56 -15.50
C TYR A 597 0.45 4.41 -14.51
N ASN A 598 -0.67 3.92 -13.95
CA ASN A 598 -0.74 2.84 -12.98
C ASN A 598 -1.62 1.71 -13.51
N THR A 599 -1.11 0.98 -14.49
CA THR A 599 -1.84 -0.05 -15.25
C THR A 599 -1.67 -1.46 -14.68
N GLY A 600 -1.06 -1.61 -13.52
CA GLY A 600 -0.97 -2.87 -12.80
C GLY A 600 -2.34 -3.25 -12.22
N ASP A 601 -3.06 -4.09 -12.94
CA ASP A 601 -4.49 -4.38 -12.76
C ASP A 601 -4.79 -5.87 -12.51
N TRP A 602 -3.79 -6.65 -12.08
CA TRP A 602 -3.89 -8.10 -11.87
C TRP A 602 -5.04 -8.54 -10.95
N TYR A 603 -5.47 -7.68 -10.04
CA TYR A 603 -6.63 -7.92 -9.16
C TYR A 603 -7.94 -8.10 -9.94
N PHE A 604 -8.06 -7.42 -11.08
CA PHE A 604 -9.25 -7.35 -11.90
C PHE A 604 -9.15 -8.27 -13.12
N THR A 605 -7.98 -8.33 -13.76
CA THR A 605 -7.74 -9.03 -15.03
C THR A 605 -7.09 -10.39 -14.87
N GLY A 606 -6.40 -10.65 -13.75
CA GLY A 606 -5.55 -11.83 -13.56
C GLY A 606 -4.27 -11.81 -14.42
N ASN A 607 -3.87 -10.64 -14.95
CA ASN A 607 -2.64 -10.44 -15.72
C ASN A 607 -1.50 -10.05 -14.78
N TYR A 608 -0.87 -11.03 -14.17
CA TYR A 608 0.22 -10.78 -13.23
C TYR A 608 1.49 -10.32 -13.96
N PRO A 609 2.17 -9.26 -13.47
CA PRO A 609 3.37 -8.73 -14.10
C PRO A 609 4.60 -9.61 -13.93
N THR A 610 4.57 -10.60 -13.03
CA THR A 610 5.68 -11.53 -12.83
C THR A 610 5.21 -12.98 -12.98
N PRO A 611 6.08 -13.90 -13.43
CA PRO A 611 5.74 -15.31 -13.61
C PRO A 611 5.22 -15.97 -12.33
N GLY A 612 5.77 -15.61 -11.17
CA GLY A 612 5.36 -16.12 -9.88
C GLY A 612 3.90 -15.82 -9.52
N GLY A 613 3.33 -14.74 -10.06
CA GLY A 613 1.93 -14.39 -9.84
C GLY A 613 0.95 -15.45 -10.36
N ASN A 614 1.21 -16.03 -11.54
CA ASN A 614 0.40 -17.13 -12.08
C ASN A 614 0.48 -18.39 -11.21
N LYS A 615 1.66 -18.67 -10.65
CA LYS A 615 1.84 -19.79 -9.69
C LYS A 615 0.99 -19.57 -8.44
N VAL A 616 1.03 -18.37 -7.89
CA VAL A 616 0.29 -18.02 -6.66
C VAL A 616 -1.22 -18.08 -6.86
N VAL A 617 -1.77 -17.56 -7.95
CA VAL A 617 -3.23 -17.60 -8.18
C VAL A 617 -3.74 -19.03 -8.37
N ASN A 618 -3.02 -19.89 -9.11
CA ASN A 618 -3.38 -21.30 -9.24
C ASN A 618 -3.31 -22.02 -7.88
N ARG A 619 -2.29 -21.72 -7.05
CA ARG A 619 -2.17 -22.27 -5.70
C ARG A 619 -3.30 -21.79 -4.80
N ALA A 620 -3.71 -20.53 -4.90
CA ALA A 620 -4.86 -20.01 -4.15
C ALA A 620 -6.16 -20.75 -4.54
N PHE A 621 -6.33 -21.09 -5.81
CA PHE A 621 -7.48 -21.85 -6.28
C PHE A 621 -7.43 -23.33 -5.81
N ILE A 622 -6.26 -23.95 -5.86
CA ILE A 622 -6.05 -25.32 -5.31
C ILE A 622 -6.41 -25.34 -3.82
N ASN A 623 -5.88 -24.39 -3.05
CA ASN A 623 -6.18 -24.27 -1.62
C ASN A 623 -7.69 -24.10 -1.36
N TYR A 624 -8.38 -23.28 -2.15
CA TYR A 624 -9.83 -23.11 -2.07
C TYR A 624 -10.56 -24.44 -2.34
N TYR A 625 -10.22 -25.13 -3.43
CA TYR A 625 -10.86 -26.39 -3.83
C TYR A 625 -10.65 -27.50 -2.80
N GLU A 626 -9.45 -27.61 -2.23
CA GLU A 626 -9.07 -28.60 -1.22
C GLU A 626 -9.55 -28.23 0.21
N GLY A 627 -10.23 -27.07 0.40
CA GLY A 627 -10.65 -26.59 1.71
C GLY A 627 -9.51 -26.16 2.63
N ASN A 628 -8.35 -25.84 2.07
CA ASN A 628 -7.15 -25.47 2.80
C ASN A 628 -7.11 -23.94 3.02
N ASN A 629 -7.12 -23.50 4.29
CA ASN A 629 -7.07 -22.07 4.64
C ASN A 629 -5.66 -21.46 4.64
N LYS A 630 -4.63 -22.17 4.14
CA LYS A 630 -3.28 -21.62 4.04
C LYS A 630 -3.20 -20.53 2.97
N ARG A 631 -2.28 -19.59 3.17
CA ARG A 631 -1.90 -18.64 2.12
C ARG A 631 -1.27 -19.38 0.95
N ALA A 632 -1.36 -18.80 -0.24
CA ALA A 632 -0.81 -19.41 -1.46
C ALA A 632 0.69 -19.10 -1.66
N TYR A 633 1.28 -18.27 -0.80
CA TYR A 633 2.68 -17.85 -0.82
C TYR A 633 3.18 -17.57 0.59
#